data_3955b29a861c49173ebb16bbfe9253ce
#
_entry.id   3955b29a861c49173ebb16bbfe9253ce
#
_cell.length_a   1.000
_cell.length_b   1.000
_cell.length_c   1.000
_cell.angle_alpha   90.00
_cell.angle_beta   90.00
_cell.angle_gamma   90.00
#
_symmetry.space_group_name_H-M   'P 1'
#
loop_
_entity.id
_entity.type
_entity.pdbx_description
1 polymer ?
#
loop_
_entity_poly.entity_id
_entity_poly.type
_entity_poly.pdbx_seq_one_letter_code
_entity_poly.pdbx_strand_id
1 'polypeptide(L)'
;MRIINRQEVERLLPMAACIDVLDDAMRAASSGAVSMPLRLFTPLADGTGSFGLMPGSMLDPPFFGAKVISLLPGNPAKGLPMVQGYVSLFDHDSGKPVALIEGASVTAIRTAAASGLATRVLARKDARTHGIFGTGVQAITHIDAVNCARDIAEILVWGRDPEKTRQFAGQQSERVQRDVRATEDPAEAAGCDIVSTVTAATEPILKGDWLRPGCHLNLVGVHTPEAREADTSAIERSRVYVDLMESAM
;
A
#
# COMPACT_ATOMS: atom_id res chain seq x y z
N MET A 1 23.89 -17.07 -1.27
CA MET A 1 22.57 -16.49 -1.07
C MET A 1 22.65 -15.51 0.10
N ARG A 2 22.17 -14.28 -0.09
CA ARG A 2 22.13 -13.24 0.95
C ARG A 2 20.76 -13.27 1.67
N ILE A 3 20.77 -13.13 3.00
CA ILE A 3 19.53 -12.94 3.78
C ILE A 3 19.46 -11.46 4.15
N ILE A 4 18.36 -10.81 3.81
CA ILE A 4 18.10 -9.39 4.06
C ILE A 4 16.94 -9.30 5.04
N ASN A 5 17.25 -8.88 6.26
CA ASN A 5 16.27 -8.76 7.34
C ASN A 5 15.48 -7.45 7.25
N ARG A 6 14.51 -7.26 8.16
CA ARG A 6 13.64 -6.09 8.22
C ARG A 6 14.39 -4.76 8.22
N GLN A 7 15.39 -4.62 9.11
CA GLN A 7 16.14 -3.36 9.25
C GLN A 7 16.94 -3.04 7.98
N GLU A 8 17.48 -4.08 7.34
CA GLU A 8 18.18 -3.93 6.06
C GLU A 8 17.23 -3.56 4.94
N VAL A 9 16.01 -4.12 4.88
CA VAL A 9 14.99 -3.70 3.89
C VAL A 9 14.65 -2.23 4.07
N GLU A 10 14.32 -1.80 5.28
CA GLU A 10 13.97 -0.40 5.58
C GLU A 10 15.10 0.58 5.22
N ARG A 11 16.36 0.19 5.42
CA ARG A 11 17.54 0.98 5.07
C ARG A 11 17.84 1.00 3.56
N LEU A 12 17.67 -0.15 2.88
CA LEU A 12 18.06 -0.31 1.47
C LEU A 12 16.96 0.10 0.50
N LEU A 13 15.72 0.18 0.95
CA LEU A 13 14.56 0.54 0.14
C LEU A 13 13.84 1.76 0.72
N PRO A 14 14.48 2.96 0.73
CA PRO A 14 13.79 4.17 1.15
C PRO A 14 12.62 4.48 0.21
N MET A 15 11.56 5.11 0.73
CA MET A 15 10.29 5.30 0.01
C MET A 15 10.47 5.98 -1.35
N ALA A 16 11.26 7.05 -1.43
CA ALA A 16 11.48 7.76 -2.69
C ALA A 16 12.10 6.85 -3.76
N ALA A 17 13.14 6.07 -3.40
CA ALA A 17 13.77 5.12 -4.31
C ALA A 17 12.80 4.00 -4.73
N CYS A 18 11.94 3.53 -3.81
CA CYS A 18 10.93 2.52 -4.15
C CYS A 18 9.90 3.07 -5.15
N ILE A 19 9.49 4.33 -5.03
CA ILE A 19 8.59 4.97 -6.00
C ILE A 19 9.24 5.03 -7.39
N ASP A 20 10.53 5.35 -7.49
CA ASP A 20 11.24 5.42 -8.77
C ASP A 20 11.40 4.02 -9.39
N VAL A 21 11.79 3.02 -8.61
CA VAL A 21 11.87 1.61 -9.07
C VAL A 21 10.50 1.10 -9.53
N LEU A 22 9.41 1.50 -8.87
CA LEU A 22 8.07 1.12 -9.30
C LEU A 22 7.62 1.81 -10.59
N ASP A 23 8.05 3.05 -10.86
CA ASP A 23 7.78 3.69 -12.15
C ASP A 23 8.39 2.87 -13.29
N ASP A 24 9.67 2.48 -13.16
CA ASP A 24 10.33 1.64 -14.15
C ASP A 24 9.67 0.25 -14.27
N ALA A 25 9.34 -0.39 -13.16
CA ALA A 25 8.71 -1.71 -13.14
C ALA A 25 7.30 -1.68 -13.78
N MET A 26 6.49 -0.65 -13.51
CA MET A 26 5.16 -0.48 -14.12
C MET A 26 5.24 -0.24 -15.63
N ARG A 27 6.24 0.53 -16.09
CA ARG A 27 6.52 0.72 -17.53
C ARG A 27 6.93 -0.59 -18.19
N ALA A 28 7.82 -1.35 -17.56
CA ALA A 28 8.25 -2.66 -18.05
C ALA A 28 7.08 -3.66 -18.10
N ALA A 29 6.22 -3.68 -17.09
CA ALA A 29 5.02 -4.51 -17.07
C ALA A 29 4.03 -4.12 -18.19
N SER A 30 3.80 -2.82 -18.39
CA SER A 30 2.92 -2.31 -19.43
C SER A 30 3.43 -2.57 -20.86
N SER A 31 4.75 -2.67 -21.06
CA SER A 31 5.36 -3.02 -22.34
C SER A 31 5.45 -4.53 -22.62
N GLY A 32 5.04 -5.37 -21.66
CA GLY A 32 5.14 -6.84 -21.77
C GLY A 32 6.55 -7.39 -21.49
N ALA A 33 7.47 -6.57 -20.96
CA ALA A 33 8.84 -7.00 -20.65
C ALA A 33 8.96 -7.77 -19.31
N VAL A 34 7.84 -7.95 -18.61
CA VAL A 34 7.76 -8.68 -17.32
C VAL A 34 6.77 -9.82 -17.44
N SER A 35 7.15 -10.99 -16.95
CA SER A 35 6.20 -12.09 -16.73
C SER A 35 5.73 -12.06 -15.28
N MET A 36 4.45 -11.76 -15.09
CA MET A 36 3.82 -11.63 -13.76
C MET A 36 2.46 -12.33 -13.77
N PRO A 37 2.43 -13.67 -13.57
CA PRO A 37 1.18 -14.40 -13.52
C PRO A 37 0.33 -13.97 -12.32
N LEU A 38 -0.96 -14.26 -12.37
CA LEU A 38 -1.88 -13.98 -11.29
C LEU A 38 -1.39 -14.62 -9.97
N ARG A 39 -1.56 -13.86 -8.91
CA ARG A 39 -1.24 -14.31 -7.55
C ARG A 39 -2.11 -15.49 -7.14
N LEU A 40 -1.53 -16.46 -6.45
CA LEU A 40 -2.22 -17.59 -5.87
C LEU A 40 -2.41 -17.34 -4.36
N PHE A 41 -3.63 -17.50 -3.87
CA PHE A 41 -3.93 -17.58 -2.45
C PHE A 41 -4.61 -18.90 -2.13
N THR A 42 -4.11 -19.59 -1.12
CA THR A 42 -4.67 -20.86 -0.63
C THR A 42 -5.06 -20.68 0.83
N PRO A 43 -6.33 -20.91 1.20
CA PRO A 43 -6.74 -20.92 2.61
C PRO A 43 -5.93 -21.94 3.41
N LEU A 44 -5.62 -21.62 4.67
CA LEU A 44 -5.10 -22.61 5.62
C LEU A 44 -6.21 -23.62 5.96
N ALA A 45 -5.82 -24.84 6.28
CA ALA A 45 -6.74 -25.95 6.50
C ALA A 45 -7.77 -25.70 7.64
N ASP A 46 -7.39 -24.87 8.60
CA ASP A 46 -8.23 -24.49 9.74
C ASP A 46 -9.03 -23.19 9.51
N GLY A 47 -8.91 -22.58 8.34
CA GLY A 47 -9.59 -21.32 7.98
C GLY A 47 -9.09 -20.08 8.71
N THR A 48 -8.02 -20.15 9.49
CA THR A 48 -7.51 -19.01 10.29
C THR A 48 -6.77 -17.96 9.48
N GLY A 49 -6.46 -18.25 8.22
CA GLY A 49 -5.71 -17.38 7.34
C GLY A 49 -5.49 -17.95 5.96
N SER A 50 -4.55 -17.37 5.23
CA SER A 50 -4.17 -17.84 3.90
C SER A 50 -2.67 -17.79 3.67
N PHE A 51 -2.24 -18.59 2.69
CA PHE A 51 -0.88 -18.60 2.15
C PHE A 51 -0.91 -18.03 0.74
N GLY A 52 -0.05 -17.05 0.47
CA GLY A 52 0.02 -16.36 -0.82
C GLY A 52 1.34 -16.59 -1.53
N LEU A 53 1.28 -16.85 -2.83
CA LEU A 53 2.42 -16.98 -3.74
C LEU A 53 2.26 -15.98 -4.90
N MET A 54 3.26 -15.14 -5.11
CA MET A 54 3.27 -14.11 -6.14
C MET A 54 4.58 -14.21 -6.92
N PRO A 55 4.63 -15.02 -7.99
CA PRO A 55 5.83 -15.17 -8.80
C PRO A 55 5.96 -14.00 -9.80
N GLY A 56 7.18 -13.82 -10.31
CA GLY A 56 7.48 -12.86 -11.35
C GLY A 56 8.88 -13.01 -11.90
N SER A 57 9.07 -12.57 -13.14
CA SER A 57 10.39 -12.51 -13.78
C SER A 57 10.52 -11.29 -14.68
N MET A 58 11.73 -10.77 -14.78
CA MET A 58 12.09 -9.66 -15.67
C MET A 58 13.50 -9.85 -16.22
N LEU A 59 13.77 -9.24 -17.36
CA LEU A 59 15.07 -9.36 -18.02
C LEU A 59 15.99 -8.19 -17.71
N ASP A 60 15.45 -7.08 -17.26
CA ASP A 60 16.23 -5.90 -16.86
C ASP A 60 15.64 -5.29 -15.59
N PRO A 61 16.33 -5.48 -14.45
CA PRO A 61 17.49 -6.37 -14.22
C PRO A 61 17.12 -7.85 -14.35
N PRO A 62 18.08 -8.75 -14.72
CA PRO A 62 17.81 -10.14 -15.09
C PRO A 62 17.58 -11.03 -13.83
N PHE A 63 16.41 -10.96 -13.26
CA PHE A 63 16.01 -11.74 -12.09
C PHE A 63 14.62 -12.35 -12.24
N PHE A 64 14.43 -13.47 -11.55
CA PHE A 64 13.10 -14.01 -11.29
C PHE A 64 12.97 -14.41 -9.82
N GLY A 65 11.74 -14.59 -9.37
CA GLY A 65 11.52 -14.95 -7.97
C GLY A 65 10.06 -15.00 -7.59
N ALA A 66 9.82 -15.11 -6.31
CA ALA A 66 8.46 -15.09 -5.78
C ALA A 66 8.41 -14.43 -4.42
N LYS A 67 7.35 -13.67 -4.17
CA LYS A 67 6.95 -13.30 -2.82
C LYS A 67 6.05 -14.38 -2.25
N VAL A 68 6.44 -14.91 -1.11
CA VAL A 68 5.74 -15.96 -0.35
C VAL A 68 5.32 -15.37 0.98
N ILE A 69 4.03 -15.35 1.27
CA ILE A 69 3.49 -14.73 2.48
C ILE A 69 2.43 -15.61 3.15
N SER A 70 2.35 -15.50 4.46
CA SER A 70 1.15 -15.84 5.23
C SER A 70 0.35 -14.57 5.54
N LEU A 71 -0.96 -14.68 5.51
CA LEU A 71 -1.90 -13.64 5.88
C LEU A 71 -2.81 -14.20 6.98
N LEU A 72 -2.58 -13.76 8.22
CA LEU A 72 -3.31 -14.21 9.40
C LEU A 72 -4.02 -13.01 10.08
N PRO A 73 -5.32 -12.80 9.82
CA PRO A 73 -6.08 -11.68 10.37
C PRO A 73 -6.12 -11.62 11.90
N GLY A 74 -5.95 -12.76 12.58
CA GLY A 74 -5.90 -12.84 14.04
C GLY A 74 -4.57 -12.43 14.69
N ASN A 75 -3.51 -12.23 13.91
CA ASN A 75 -2.18 -11.90 14.43
C ASN A 75 -2.10 -10.54 15.16
N PRO A 76 -2.74 -9.45 14.71
CA PRO A 76 -2.67 -8.17 15.40
C PRO A 76 -3.15 -8.22 16.84
N ALA A 77 -4.16 -9.05 17.15
CA ALA A 77 -4.62 -9.25 18.53
C ALA A 77 -3.58 -9.94 19.44
N LYS A 78 -2.56 -10.58 18.83
CA LYS A 78 -1.44 -11.26 19.51
C LYS A 78 -0.15 -10.43 19.48
N GLY A 79 -0.23 -9.16 19.00
CA GLY A 79 0.95 -8.31 18.83
C GLY A 79 1.87 -8.71 17.67
N LEU A 80 1.38 -9.55 16.74
CA LEU A 80 2.15 -10.02 15.59
C LEU A 80 1.67 -9.35 14.30
N PRO A 81 2.55 -9.18 13.28
CA PRO A 81 2.15 -8.69 11.97
C PRO A 81 1.10 -9.60 11.30
N MET A 82 0.08 -9.02 10.68
CA MET A 82 -0.92 -9.75 9.90
C MET A 82 -0.28 -10.47 8.70
N VAL A 83 0.64 -9.79 8.03
CA VAL A 83 1.38 -10.32 6.87
C VAL A 83 2.80 -10.63 7.30
N GLN A 84 3.25 -11.85 7.04
CA GLN A 84 4.63 -12.29 7.25
C GLN A 84 5.09 -13.13 6.06
N GLY A 85 6.38 -13.17 5.80
CA GLY A 85 6.92 -13.96 4.70
C GLY A 85 8.24 -13.43 4.17
N TYR A 86 8.54 -13.80 2.94
CA TYR A 86 9.79 -13.42 2.29
C TYR A 86 9.62 -13.28 0.77
N VAL A 87 10.57 -12.60 0.14
CA VAL A 87 10.80 -12.60 -1.30
C VAL A 87 12.04 -13.40 -1.59
N SER A 88 11.91 -14.46 -2.39
CA SER A 88 13.05 -15.20 -2.94
C SER A 88 13.45 -14.59 -4.27
N LEU A 89 14.75 -14.39 -4.48
CA LEU A 89 15.32 -13.84 -5.71
C LEU A 89 16.34 -14.81 -6.29
N PHE A 90 16.24 -15.04 -7.61
CA PHE A 90 17.12 -15.92 -8.37
C PHE A 90 17.73 -15.15 -9.54
N ASP A 91 18.98 -15.45 -9.82
CA ASP A 91 19.67 -14.99 -11.00
C ASP A 91 19.11 -15.65 -12.25
N HIS A 92 18.78 -14.85 -13.26
CA HIS A 92 18.09 -15.33 -14.45
C HIS A 92 18.91 -16.32 -15.27
N ASP A 93 20.23 -16.10 -15.39
CA ASP A 93 21.08 -16.86 -16.30
C ASP A 93 21.48 -18.22 -15.70
N SER A 94 21.75 -18.24 -14.40
CA SER A 94 22.27 -19.43 -13.71
C SER A 94 21.22 -20.19 -12.92
N GLY A 95 20.05 -19.60 -12.65
CA GLY A 95 19.03 -20.14 -11.75
C GLY A 95 19.46 -20.21 -10.28
N LYS A 96 20.58 -19.61 -9.90
CA LYS A 96 21.08 -19.64 -8.52
C LYS A 96 20.24 -18.75 -7.61
N PRO A 97 19.88 -19.20 -6.38
CA PRO A 97 19.26 -18.32 -5.40
C PRO A 97 20.24 -17.22 -4.96
N VAL A 98 19.86 -15.97 -5.13
CA VAL A 98 20.66 -14.79 -4.83
C VAL A 98 20.37 -14.23 -3.45
N ALA A 99 19.07 -14.06 -3.15
CA ALA A 99 18.65 -13.47 -1.90
C ALA A 99 17.34 -14.06 -1.37
N LEU A 100 17.19 -13.98 -0.06
CA LEU A 100 15.94 -14.14 0.67
C LEU A 100 15.72 -12.87 1.47
N ILE A 101 14.61 -12.17 1.19
CA ILE A 101 14.36 -10.80 1.66
C ILE A 101 13.11 -10.81 2.55
N GLU A 102 13.14 -10.15 3.70
CA GLU A 102 11.99 -10.04 4.60
C GLU A 102 10.79 -9.40 3.88
N GLY A 103 9.64 -10.10 3.89
CA GLY A 103 8.52 -9.81 3.00
C GLY A 103 7.49 -8.83 3.55
N ALA A 104 7.37 -8.68 4.88
CA ALA A 104 6.37 -7.78 5.46
C ALA A 104 6.75 -6.31 5.21
N SER A 105 8.02 -5.95 5.41
CA SER A 105 8.52 -4.59 5.14
C SER A 105 8.49 -4.28 3.65
N VAL A 106 8.92 -5.22 2.79
CA VAL A 106 8.79 -5.06 1.34
C VAL A 106 7.33 -4.80 0.96
N THR A 107 6.39 -5.58 1.54
CA THR A 107 4.95 -5.40 1.26
C THR A 107 4.45 -4.04 1.73
N ALA A 108 4.85 -3.58 2.91
CA ALA A 108 4.44 -2.29 3.44
C ALA A 108 4.96 -1.14 2.56
N ILE A 109 6.24 -1.14 2.24
CA ILE A 109 6.90 -0.07 1.48
C ILE A 109 6.39 -0.05 0.03
N ARG A 110 6.41 -1.20 -0.70
CA ARG A 110 6.04 -1.23 -2.12
C ARG A 110 4.55 -0.91 -2.35
N THR A 111 3.67 -1.25 -1.41
CA THR A 111 2.24 -0.95 -1.54
C THR A 111 2.00 0.55 -1.44
N ALA A 112 2.59 1.20 -0.47
CA ALA A 112 2.51 2.65 -0.34
C ALA A 112 3.24 3.39 -1.48
N ALA A 113 4.37 2.84 -1.95
CA ALA A 113 5.10 3.41 -3.07
C ALA A 113 4.28 3.39 -4.38
N ALA A 114 3.43 2.37 -4.61
CA ALA A 114 2.49 2.37 -5.73
C ALA A 114 1.47 3.52 -5.65
N SER A 115 0.92 3.77 -4.46
CA SER A 115 0.06 4.93 -4.21
C SER A 115 0.83 6.25 -4.34
N GLY A 116 2.09 6.29 -3.90
CA GLY A 116 2.99 7.44 -4.08
C GLY A 116 3.26 7.74 -5.55
N LEU A 117 3.50 6.72 -6.36
CA LEU A 117 3.65 6.84 -7.82
C LEU A 117 2.36 7.35 -8.47
N ALA A 118 1.21 6.75 -8.15
CA ALA A 118 -0.08 7.19 -8.65
C ALA A 118 -0.35 8.66 -8.26
N THR A 119 -0.07 9.03 -7.02
CA THR A 119 -0.17 10.42 -6.52
C THR A 119 0.76 11.36 -7.30
N ARG A 120 2.01 10.96 -7.55
CA ARG A 120 3.00 11.74 -8.30
C ARG A 120 2.53 12.04 -9.72
N VAL A 121 1.88 11.07 -10.37
CA VAL A 121 1.46 11.18 -11.78
C VAL A 121 0.08 11.80 -11.93
N LEU A 122 -0.86 11.49 -11.05
CA LEU A 122 -2.29 11.77 -11.25
C LEU A 122 -2.83 12.91 -10.36
N ALA A 123 -2.29 13.10 -9.14
CA ALA A 123 -2.77 14.14 -8.25
C ALA A 123 -2.42 15.54 -8.76
N ARG A 124 -3.26 16.51 -8.44
CA ARG A 124 -2.98 17.93 -8.72
C ARG A 124 -1.61 18.34 -8.13
N LYS A 125 -0.88 19.17 -8.84
CA LYS A 125 0.47 19.62 -8.40
C LYS A 125 0.43 20.52 -7.16
N ASP A 126 -0.68 21.21 -6.94
CA ASP A 126 -0.94 22.11 -5.82
C ASP A 126 -1.61 21.43 -4.63
N ALA A 127 -1.76 20.08 -4.64
CA ALA A 127 -2.32 19.34 -3.52
C ALA A 127 -1.44 19.49 -2.27
N ARG A 128 -2.06 19.87 -1.14
CA ARG A 128 -1.38 20.22 0.11
C ARG A 128 -1.92 19.46 1.33
N THR A 129 -3.06 18.78 1.21
CA THR A 129 -3.69 18.08 2.32
C THR A 129 -3.87 16.59 1.99
N HIS A 130 -3.64 15.72 3.01
CA HIS A 130 -3.75 14.28 2.88
C HIS A 130 -4.67 13.70 3.95
N GLY A 131 -5.80 13.12 3.55
CA GLY A 131 -6.71 12.39 4.42
C GLY A 131 -6.39 10.89 4.42
N ILE A 132 -6.31 10.29 5.60
CA ILE A 132 -5.99 8.87 5.76
C ILE A 132 -7.10 8.18 6.53
N PHE A 133 -7.64 7.11 5.97
CA PHE A 133 -8.58 6.20 6.61
C PHE A 133 -7.84 4.94 7.06
N GLY A 134 -7.60 4.83 8.38
CA GLY A 134 -6.87 3.74 9.01
C GLY A 134 -5.67 4.19 9.85
N THR A 135 -5.24 3.33 10.78
CA THR A 135 -4.13 3.60 11.72
C THR A 135 -3.14 2.43 11.79
N GLY A 136 -3.08 1.63 10.72
CA GLY A 136 -2.21 0.46 10.63
C GLY A 136 -0.86 0.77 9.95
N VAL A 137 -0.10 -0.30 9.68
CA VAL A 137 1.21 -0.23 9.01
C VAL A 137 1.11 0.49 7.66
N GLN A 138 0.03 0.26 6.90
CA GLN A 138 -0.17 0.92 5.61
C GLN A 138 -0.40 2.43 5.77
N ALA A 139 -1.06 2.88 6.84
CA ALA A 139 -1.21 4.32 7.09
C ALA A 139 0.15 5.01 7.30
N ILE A 140 1.06 4.38 8.05
CA ILE A 140 2.42 4.90 8.27
C ILE A 140 3.15 5.08 6.93
N THR A 141 3.19 4.04 6.11
CA THR A 141 3.94 4.06 4.85
C THR A 141 3.28 4.94 3.78
N HIS A 142 1.93 5.10 3.79
CA HIS A 142 1.25 6.03 2.89
C HIS A 142 1.50 7.50 3.25
N ILE A 143 1.68 7.84 4.54
CA ILE A 143 2.19 9.17 4.93
C ILE A 143 3.52 9.45 4.24
N ASP A 144 4.45 8.50 4.31
CA ASP A 144 5.77 8.66 3.71
C ASP A 144 5.68 8.77 2.18
N ALA A 145 4.89 7.92 1.54
CA ALA A 145 4.77 7.87 0.09
C ALA A 145 4.14 9.14 -0.49
N VAL A 146 3.07 9.65 0.13
CA VAL A 146 2.40 10.87 -0.32
C VAL A 146 3.27 12.09 -0.05
N ASN A 147 3.99 12.13 1.07
CA ASN A 147 4.98 13.19 1.36
C ASN A 147 6.17 13.20 0.37
N CYS A 148 6.55 12.04 -0.19
CA CYS A 148 7.54 11.97 -1.27
C CYS A 148 6.96 12.48 -2.62
N ALA A 149 5.66 12.35 -2.84
CA ALA A 149 5.02 12.72 -4.10
C ALA A 149 4.56 14.18 -4.13
N ARG A 150 4.19 14.78 -2.99
CA ARG A 150 3.66 16.15 -2.85
C ARG A 150 4.16 16.80 -1.57
N ASP A 151 4.24 18.12 -1.58
CA ASP A 151 4.57 18.92 -0.40
C ASP A 151 3.32 19.12 0.47
N ILE A 152 3.01 18.11 1.29
CA ILE A 152 1.84 18.07 2.16
C ILE A 152 2.07 18.95 3.39
N ALA A 153 1.15 19.87 3.62
CA ALA A 153 1.18 20.77 4.78
C ALA A 153 0.42 20.18 5.98
N GLU A 154 -0.67 19.44 5.72
CA GLU A 154 -1.55 18.90 6.75
C GLU A 154 -1.98 17.48 6.42
N ILE A 155 -2.02 16.63 7.43
CA ILE A 155 -2.48 15.25 7.34
C ILE A 155 -3.61 15.04 8.34
N LEU A 156 -4.78 14.61 7.84
CA LEU A 156 -5.92 14.24 8.67
C LEU A 156 -6.08 12.73 8.72
N VAL A 157 -6.14 12.17 9.91
CA VAL A 157 -6.29 10.74 10.13
C VAL A 157 -7.66 10.45 10.74
N TRP A 158 -8.40 9.58 10.07
CA TRP A 158 -9.63 9.02 10.61
C TRP A 158 -9.46 7.52 10.85
N GLY A 159 -9.99 7.05 11.96
CA GLY A 159 -10.03 5.64 12.32
C GLY A 159 -11.23 5.30 13.18
N ARG A 160 -11.64 4.04 13.16
CA ARG A 160 -12.82 3.54 13.88
C ARG A 160 -12.76 3.71 15.41
N ASP A 161 -11.55 3.74 15.97
CA ASP A 161 -11.27 3.93 17.39
C ASP A 161 -10.64 5.32 17.59
N PRO A 162 -11.37 6.31 18.14
CA PRO A 162 -10.87 7.69 18.27
C PRO A 162 -9.60 7.80 19.12
N GLU A 163 -9.46 6.99 20.18
CA GLU A 163 -8.30 7.07 21.07
C GLU A 163 -7.03 6.57 20.37
N LYS A 164 -7.12 5.42 19.70
CA LYS A 164 -6.03 4.91 18.86
C LYS A 164 -5.69 5.85 17.73
N THR A 165 -6.67 6.53 17.16
CA THR A 165 -6.46 7.50 16.08
C THR A 165 -5.70 8.72 16.59
N ARG A 166 -6.06 9.26 17.77
CA ARG A 166 -5.33 10.36 18.40
C ARG A 166 -3.87 9.97 18.74
N GLN A 167 -3.69 8.79 19.33
CA GLN A 167 -2.36 8.28 19.64
C GLN A 167 -1.50 8.11 18.37
N PHE A 168 -2.08 7.51 17.33
CA PHE A 168 -1.40 7.34 16.03
C PHE A 168 -1.02 8.69 15.43
N ALA A 169 -1.94 9.65 15.37
CA ALA A 169 -1.68 10.98 14.81
C ALA A 169 -0.53 11.70 15.55
N GLY A 170 -0.53 11.67 16.88
CA GLY A 170 0.56 12.24 17.68
C GLY A 170 1.91 11.60 17.37
N GLN A 171 1.98 10.27 17.34
CA GLN A 171 3.20 9.54 16.99
C GLN A 171 3.70 9.88 15.58
N GLN A 172 2.77 9.99 14.60
CA GLN A 172 3.16 10.31 13.23
C GLN A 172 3.58 11.79 13.10
N SER A 173 2.93 12.72 13.80
CA SER A 173 3.33 14.13 13.81
C SER A 173 4.77 14.30 14.29
N GLU A 174 5.15 13.63 15.39
CA GLU A 174 6.52 13.61 15.89
C GLU A 174 7.49 12.96 14.90
N ARG A 175 7.10 11.83 14.28
CA ARG A 175 7.97 11.09 13.36
C ARG A 175 8.29 11.86 12.08
N VAL A 176 7.26 12.47 11.45
CA VAL A 176 7.44 13.16 10.16
C VAL A 176 7.69 14.65 10.29
N GLN A 177 7.65 15.20 11.50
CA GLN A 177 7.82 16.63 11.80
C GLN A 177 6.88 17.51 10.96
N ARG A 178 5.60 17.10 10.88
CA ARG A 178 4.52 17.77 10.16
C ARG A 178 3.23 17.75 10.99
N ASP A 179 2.27 18.59 10.62
CA ASP A 179 0.95 18.60 11.25
C ASP A 179 0.15 17.34 10.84
N VAL A 180 0.03 16.39 11.77
CA VAL A 180 -0.79 15.19 11.64
C VAL A 180 -1.83 15.20 12.75
N ARG A 181 -3.10 15.33 12.37
CA ARG A 181 -4.21 15.45 13.32
C ARG A 181 -5.20 14.30 13.17
N ALA A 182 -5.74 13.86 14.28
CA ALA A 182 -6.88 12.94 14.30
C ALA A 182 -8.19 13.72 14.09
N THR A 183 -9.10 13.16 13.32
CA THR A 183 -10.49 13.64 13.24
C THR A 183 -11.47 12.52 13.59
N GLU A 184 -12.59 12.88 14.22
CA GLU A 184 -13.72 11.98 14.46
C GLU A 184 -14.75 12.02 13.32
N ASP A 185 -14.68 13.04 12.45
CA ASP A 185 -15.55 13.18 11.28
C ASP A 185 -14.84 12.62 10.03
N PRO A 186 -15.28 11.48 9.47
CA PRO A 186 -14.72 10.93 8.25
C PRO A 186 -14.86 11.87 7.04
N ALA A 187 -15.86 12.75 7.02
CA ALA A 187 -16.04 13.70 5.93
C ALA A 187 -14.93 14.76 5.90
N GLU A 188 -14.38 15.13 7.06
CA GLU A 188 -13.25 16.06 7.14
C GLU A 188 -11.99 15.44 6.49
N ALA A 189 -11.65 14.19 6.82
CA ALA A 189 -10.54 13.48 6.19
C ALA A 189 -10.76 13.24 4.69
N ALA A 190 -11.99 12.93 4.27
CA ALA A 190 -12.35 12.78 2.86
C ALA A 190 -12.29 14.08 2.07
N GLY A 191 -12.44 15.23 2.73
CA GLY A 191 -12.36 16.56 2.13
C GLY A 191 -10.95 17.02 1.77
N CYS A 192 -9.91 16.21 1.96
CA CYS A 192 -8.53 16.52 1.61
C CYS A 192 -8.28 16.46 0.08
N ASP A 193 -7.16 17.02 -0.37
CA ASP A 193 -6.75 17.01 -1.78
C ASP A 193 -6.35 15.59 -2.23
N ILE A 194 -5.75 14.82 -1.34
CA ILE A 194 -5.37 13.43 -1.54
C ILE A 194 -6.01 12.63 -0.41
N VAL A 195 -6.62 11.50 -0.72
CA VAL A 195 -7.23 10.59 0.25
C VAL A 195 -6.68 9.18 0.05
N SER A 196 -6.33 8.50 1.13
CA SER A 196 -5.89 7.10 1.09
C SER A 196 -6.74 6.26 2.05
N THR A 197 -7.42 5.23 1.54
CA THR A 197 -8.10 4.24 2.38
C THR A 197 -7.23 3.00 2.50
N VAL A 198 -6.84 2.66 3.72
CA VAL A 198 -5.85 1.61 4.03
C VAL A 198 -6.32 0.74 5.21
N THR A 199 -7.62 0.43 5.22
CA THR A 199 -8.25 -0.34 6.30
C THR A 199 -8.57 -1.78 5.88
N ALA A 200 -9.02 -2.57 6.82
CA ALA A 200 -9.61 -3.90 6.58
C ALA A 200 -11.15 -3.84 6.67
N ALA A 201 -11.76 -2.69 6.36
CA ALA A 201 -13.21 -2.55 6.39
C ALA A 201 -13.85 -3.38 5.27
N THR A 202 -14.92 -4.10 5.59
CA THR A 202 -15.69 -4.88 4.63
C THR A 202 -16.85 -4.09 4.02
N GLU A 203 -17.29 -3.05 4.72
CA GLU A 203 -18.33 -2.12 4.29
C GLU A 203 -17.75 -0.73 4.03
N PRO A 204 -18.37 0.06 3.12
CA PRO A 204 -17.88 1.39 2.78
C PRO A 204 -17.74 2.32 3.98
N ILE A 205 -16.55 2.85 4.18
CA ILE A 205 -16.21 3.85 5.18
C ILE A 205 -15.99 5.23 4.56
N LEU A 206 -15.83 5.30 3.25
CA LEU A 206 -15.68 6.52 2.47
C LEU A 206 -16.89 6.71 1.56
N LYS A 207 -17.52 7.88 1.63
CA LYS A 207 -18.64 8.27 0.76
C LYS A 207 -18.16 9.21 -0.35
N GLY A 208 -18.57 8.96 -1.57
CA GLY A 208 -18.23 9.79 -2.72
C GLY A 208 -18.66 11.25 -2.59
N ASP A 209 -19.77 11.50 -1.87
CA ASP A 209 -20.28 12.86 -1.65
C ASP A 209 -19.38 13.71 -0.73
N TRP A 210 -18.48 13.10 0.02
CA TRP A 210 -17.51 13.80 0.84
C TRP A 210 -16.28 14.26 0.02
N LEU A 211 -16.04 13.63 -1.15
CA LEU A 211 -14.88 13.94 -1.98
C LEU A 211 -15.06 15.27 -2.73
N ARG A 212 -14.04 16.10 -2.66
CA ARG A 212 -14.00 17.36 -3.41
C ARG A 212 -13.65 17.10 -4.89
N PRO A 213 -14.14 17.94 -5.81
CA PRO A 213 -13.69 17.90 -7.21
C PRO A 213 -12.17 18.01 -7.31
N GLY A 214 -11.54 17.12 -8.09
CA GLY A 214 -10.08 17.09 -8.25
C GLY A 214 -9.32 16.40 -7.11
N CYS A 215 -10.01 15.79 -6.16
CA CYS A 215 -9.40 14.91 -5.17
C CYS A 215 -8.73 13.70 -5.86
N HIS A 216 -7.56 13.32 -5.39
CA HIS A 216 -6.89 12.07 -5.76
C HIS A 216 -7.14 11.01 -4.69
N LEU A 217 -7.73 9.88 -5.08
CA LEU A 217 -8.13 8.83 -4.16
C LEU A 217 -7.29 7.55 -4.40
N ASN A 218 -6.57 7.09 -3.38
CA ASN A 218 -5.90 5.80 -3.33
C ASN A 218 -6.77 4.79 -2.56
N LEU A 219 -7.33 3.80 -3.25
CA LEU A 219 -8.08 2.69 -2.66
C LEU A 219 -7.16 1.49 -2.52
N VAL A 220 -6.80 1.10 -1.29
CA VAL A 220 -5.70 0.16 -1.03
C VAL A 220 -6.07 -1.02 -0.14
N GLY A 221 -6.95 -0.80 0.84
CA GLY A 221 -7.11 -1.74 1.97
C GLY A 221 -7.80 -3.04 1.62
N VAL A 222 -8.64 -3.05 0.59
CA VAL A 222 -9.44 -4.22 0.20
C VAL A 222 -8.91 -4.85 -1.08
N HIS A 223 -8.91 -6.17 -1.11
CA HIS A 223 -8.40 -6.99 -2.22
C HIS A 223 -9.25 -8.25 -2.47
N THR A 224 -10.49 -8.26 -1.97
CA THR A 224 -11.47 -9.35 -2.18
C THR A 224 -12.76 -8.78 -2.77
N PRO A 225 -13.49 -9.55 -3.60
CA PRO A 225 -14.73 -9.08 -4.25
C PRO A 225 -15.86 -8.74 -3.27
N GLU A 226 -15.84 -9.33 -2.08
CA GLU A 226 -16.90 -9.23 -1.08
C GLU A 226 -16.82 -7.96 -0.22
N ALA A 227 -15.70 -7.23 -0.30
CA ALA A 227 -15.46 -6.09 0.57
C ALA A 227 -15.08 -4.84 -0.24
N ARG A 228 -15.41 -3.66 0.28
CA ARG A 228 -15.03 -2.37 -0.32
C ARG A 228 -14.93 -1.26 0.74
N GLU A 229 -13.96 -0.39 0.58
CA GLU A 229 -13.79 0.76 1.47
C GLU A 229 -14.57 2.00 1.02
N ALA A 230 -14.84 2.14 -0.27
CA ALA A 230 -15.58 3.28 -0.84
C ALA A 230 -16.96 2.85 -1.37
N ASP A 231 -17.91 3.76 -1.32
CA ASP A 231 -19.25 3.52 -1.88
C ASP A 231 -19.26 3.64 -3.42
N THR A 232 -20.37 3.29 -4.03
CA THR A 232 -20.56 3.33 -5.48
C THR A 232 -20.42 4.76 -6.03
N SER A 233 -20.92 5.76 -5.29
CA SER A 233 -20.82 7.16 -5.68
C SER A 233 -19.37 7.63 -5.83
N ALA A 234 -18.45 7.15 -4.99
CA ALA A 234 -17.03 7.48 -5.11
C ALA A 234 -16.44 6.99 -6.44
N ILE A 235 -16.83 5.80 -6.88
CA ILE A 235 -16.36 5.22 -8.15
C ILE A 235 -17.00 5.91 -9.36
N GLU A 236 -18.33 6.11 -9.35
CA GLU A 236 -19.07 6.74 -10.45
C GLU A 236 -18.62 8.19 -10.72
N ARG A 237 -18.21 8.90 -9.69
CA ARG A 237 -17.70 10.28 -9.78
C ARG A 237 -16.21 10.38 -10.11
N SER A 238 -15.51 9.24 -10.22
CA SER A 238 -14.06 9.20 -10.39
C SER A 238 -13.66 8.71 -11.77
N ARG A 239 -12.48 9.14 -12.21
CA ARG A 239 -11.75 8.49 -13.28
C ARG A 239 -10.87 7.40 -12.66
N VAL A 240 -11.24 6.15 -12.89
CA VAL A 240 -10.57 5.00 -12.26
C VAL A 240 -9.31 4.61 -13.04
N TYR A 241 -8.23 4.40 -12.31
CA TYR A 241 -6.96 3.84 -12.79
C TYR A 241 -6.63 2.62 -11.94
N VAL A 242 -6.05 1.61 -12.54
CA VAL A 242 -5.68 0.36 -11.87
C VAL A 242 -4.22 0.01 -12.15
N ASP A 243 -3.57 -0.63 -11.20
CA ASP A 243 -2.20 -1.12 -11.31
C ASP A 243 -2.11 -2.37 -12.19
N LEU A 244 -3.15 -3.21 -12.19
CA LEU A 244 -3.27 -4.41 -13.01
C LEU A 244 -4.75 -4.65 -13.33
N MET A 245 -5.09 -4.72 -14.62
CA MET A 245 -6.47 -4.87 -15.08
C MET A 245 -7.12 -6.17 -14.57
N GLU A 246 -6.37 -7.27 -14.61
CA GLU A 246 -6.84 -8.59 -14.17
C GLU A 246 -7.10 -8.67 -12.66
N SER A 247 -6.55 -7.74 -11.88
CA SER A 247 -6.80 -7.66 -10.43
C SER A 247 -7.97 -6.74 -10.09
N ALA A 248 -8.51 -6.00 -11.06
CA ALA A 248 -9.58 -5.02 -10.87
C ALA A 248 -10.94 -5.48 -11.43
N MET A 249 -10.95 -6.56 -12.21
CA MET A 249 -12.16 -7.23 -12.74
C MET A 249 -12.57 -8.39 -11.85
#